data_eb173b23cd88100d2e2e78c80b5d4e95
#
_entry.id   eb173b23cd88100d2e2e78c80b5d4e95
#
_cell.length_a   1.000
_cell.length_b   1.000
_cell.length_c   1.000
_cell.angle_alpha   90.00
_cell.angle_beta   90.00
_cell.angle_gamma   90.00
#
_symmetry.space_group_name_H-M   'P 1'
#
loop_
_entity.id
_entity.type
_entity.pdbx_description
1 polymer ?
#
loop_
_entity_poly.entity_id
_entity_poly.type
_entity_poly.pdbx_seq_one_letter_code
_entity_poly.pdbx_strand_id
1 'polypeptide(L)'
;MKNLQKLLFKVPINSIYGNTNILIENLSYDSRKIKKNSIFFAIKGESYNGLDYINESISKGAIAILCDSIPTKINKKLVYVIVDNVEIALGIIASNFYENPSSKLKLIGITGTNGKTTSATLLYNLFNDFKISSGLISTISIRYKKFFFKTNYTTPDPIKINSFLKS
;
A
#
# COMPACT_ATOMS: atom_id res chain seq x y z
N MET A 1 15.03 -2.13 -3.95
CA MET A 1 15.11 -2.97 -2.74
C MET A 1 15.15 -2.10 -1.50
N LYS A 2 14.42 -2.47 -0.46
CA LYS A 2 14.37 -1.75 0.83
C LYS A 2 14.55 -2.75 1.98
N ASN A 3 15.32 -2.39 2.99
CA ASN A 3 15.47 -3.23 4.18
C ASN A 3 14.15 -3.27 4.97
N LEU A 4 13.70 -4.47 5.39
CA LEU A 4 12.44 -4.65 6.12
C LEU A 4 12.39 -3.83 7.42
N GLN A 5 13.49 -3.74 8.17
CA GLN A 5 13.53 -2.92 9.40
C GLN A 5 13.15 -1.45 9.14
N LYS A 6 13.62 -0.88 8.01
CA LYS A 6 13.27 0.50 7.63
C LYS A 6 11.80 0.61 7.23
N LEU A 7 11.23 -0.43 6.61
CA LEU A 7 9.83 -0.47 6.22
C LEU A 7 8.89 -0.57 7.44
N LEU A 8 9.34 -1.21 8.52
CA LEU A 8 8.59 -1.35 9.77
C LEU A 8 8.62 -0.09 10.66
N PHE A 9 9.31 0.96 10.26
CA PHE A 9 9.36 2.20 11.03
C PHE A 9 7.95 2.79 11.23
N LYS A 10 7.60 3.10 12.48
CA LYS A 10 6.27 3.59 12.92
C LYS A 10 5.10 2.61 12.69
N VAL A 11 5.35 1.36 12.38
CA VAL A 11 4.29 0.34 12.35
C VAL A 11 4.01 -0.11 13.79
N PRO A 12 2.75 -0.09 14.27
CA PRO A 12 2.40 -0.67 15.58
C PRO A 12 2.52 -2.19 15.48
N ILE A 13 3.56 -2.75 16.09
CA ILE A 13 3.91 -4.17 15.99
C ILE A 13 3.71 -4.82 17.36
N ASN A 14 3.02 -5.97 17.39
CA ASN A 14 2.85 -6.79 18.60
C ASN A 14 4.01 -7.75 18.78
N SER A 15 4.41 -8.47 17.72
CA SER A 15 5.55 -9.39 17.76
C SER A 15 6.15 -9.61 16.37
N ILE A 16 7.42 -10.04 16.36
CA ILE A 16 8.16 -10.39 15.13
C ILE A 16 8.81 -11.76 15.34
N TYR A 17 8.69 -12.60 14.34
CA TYR A 17 9.35 -13.90 14.23
C TYR A 17 10.25 -13.91 13.01
N GLY A 18 11.51 -14.30 13.17
CA GLY A 18 12.50 -14.33 12.08
C GLY A 18 13.42 -13.10 12.06
N ASN A 19 14.35 -13.10 11.10
CA ASN A 19 15.36 -12.05 10.94
C ASN A 19 14.87 -10.94 10.02
N THR A 20 14.68 -9.75 10.55
CA THR A 20 14.19 -8.57 9.80
C THR A 20 15.26 -7.91 8.91
N ASN A 21 16.52 -8.35 8.98
CA ASN A 21 17.57 -7.83 8.09
C ASN A 21 17.51 -8.48 6.71
N ILE A 22 16.42 -8.32 6.02
CA ILE A 22 16.15 -8.81 4.67
C ILE A 22 15.74 -7.68 3.74
N LEU A 23 15.98 -7.88 2.42
CA LEU A 23 15.67 -6.89 1.40
C LEU A 23 14.33 -7.22 0.72
N ILE A 24 13.43 -6.26 0.73
CA ILE A 24 12.11 -6.33 0.12
C ILE A 24 12.12 -5.60 -1.23
N GLU A 25 11.55 -6.22 -2.24
CA GLU A 25 11.40 -5.66 -3.58
C GLU A 25 9.96 -5.29 -3.91
N ASN A 26 8.99 -6.00 -3.34
CA ASN A 26 7.59 -5.84 -3.69
C ASN A 26 6.69 -5.91 -2.46
N LEU A 27 5.53 -5.26 -2.57
CA LEU A 27 4.45 -5.31 -1.60
C LEU A 27 3.21 -5.89 -2.28
N SER A 28 2.49 -6.80 -1.64
CA SER A 28 1.19 -7.28 -2.15
C SER A 28 0.29 -7.79 -1.03
N TYR A 29 -1.01 -7.53 -1.14
CA TYR A 29 -2.09 -8.14 -0.37
C TYR A 29 -2.90 -9.16 -1.20
N ASP A 30 -2.55 -9.34 -2.48
CA ASP A 30 -3.15 -10.33 -3.39
C ASP A 30 -2.12 -11.45 -3.64
N SER A 31 -2.39 -12.67 -3.15
CA SER A 31 -1.49 -13.85 -3.29
C SER A 31 -1.17 -14.17 -4.75
N ARG A 32 -2.08 -13.87 -5.69
CA ARG A 32 -1.90 -14.10 -7.12
C ARG A 32 -0.85 -13.18 -7.73
N LYS A 33 -0.60 -12.00 -7.12
CA LYS A 33 0.34 -10.96 -7.59
C LYS A 33 1.67 -10.96 -6.87
N ILE A 34 1.91 -11.93 -6.00
CA ILE A 34 3.18 -12.07 -5.30
C ILE A 34 4.30 -12.31 -6.31
N LYS A 35 5.43 -11.66 -6.05
CA LYS A 35 6.71 -11.82 -6.77
C LYS A 35 7.80 -12.19 -5.78
N LYS A 36 8.97 -12.55 -6.29
CA LYS A 36 10.16 -12.82 -5.46
C LYS A 36 10.46 -11.63 -4.53
N ASN A 37 10.89 -11.93 -3.32
CA ASN A 37 11.25 -10.94 -2.28
C ASN A 37 10.10 -9.98 -1.92
N SER A 38 8.87 -10.49 -1.87
CA SER A 38 7.69 -9.70 -1.49
C SER A 38 7.40 -9.76 0.01
N ILE A 39 6.76 -8.69 0.52
CA ILE A 39 5.91 -8.77 1.71
C ILE A 39 4.50 -9.13 1.26
N PHE A 40 3.91 -10.14 1.89
CA PHE A 40 2.49 -10.45 1.77
C PHE A 40 1.73 -9.91 2.99
N PHE A 41 0.67 -9.16 2.74
CA PHE A 41 -0.24 -8.65 3.77
C PHE A 41 -1.48 -9.54 3.80
N ALA A 42 -1.61 -10.33 4.86
CA ALA A 42 -2.72 -11.26 5.05
C ALA A 42 -3.95 -10.52 5.60
N ILE A 43 -4.59 -9.72 4.75
CA ILE A 43 -5.77 -8.92 5.13
C ILE A 43 -6.99 -9.82 5.24
N LYS A 44 -7.77 -9.64 6.31
CA LYS A 44 -9.07 -10.28 6.48
C LYS A 44 -10.13 -9.42 5.80
N GLY A 45 -10.74 -9.93 4.74
CA GLY A 45 -11.88 -9.31 4.07
C GLY A 45 -13.22 -9.84 4.60
N GLU A 46 -14.32 -9.33 4.05
CA GLU A 46 -15.66 -9.78 4.41
C GLU A 46 -15.93 -11.24 4.02
N SER A 47 -15.43 -11.68 2.87
CA SER A 47 -15.71 -13.00 2.28
C SER A 47 -14.49 -13.91 2.23
N TYR A 48 -13.31 -13.49 2.69
CA TYR A 48 -12.08 -14.29 2.66
C TYR A 48 -11.17 -13.94 3.84
N ASN A 49 -10.34 -14.90 4.24
CA ASN A 49 -9.32 -14.70 5.24
C ASN A 49 -7.92 -14.73 4.57
N GLY A 50 -7.17 -13.63 4.68
CA GLY A 50 -5.82 -13.55 4.11
C GLY A 50 -4.84 -14.60 4.64
N LEU A 51 -5.08 -15.12 5.85
CA LEU A 51 -4.27 -16.20 6.43
C LEU A 51 -4.29 -17.48 5.59
N ASP A 52 -5.40 -17.78 4.91
CA ASP A 52 -5.57 -18.98 4.09
C ASP A 52 -4.64 -18.98 2.86
N TYR A 53 -4.20 -17.80 2.43
CA TYR A 53 -3.35 -17.59 1.26
C TYR A 53 -1.85 -17.47 1.57
N ILE A 54 -1.45 -17.63 2.83
CA ILE A 54 -0.04 -17.51 3.24
C ILE A 54 0.82 -18.56 2.51
N ASN A 55 0.41 -19.82 2.47
CA ASN A 55 1.17 -20.88 1.81
C ASN A 55 1.34 -20.64 0.31
N GLU A 56 0.28 -20.17 -0.36
CA GLU A 56 0.33 -19.79 -1.77
C GLU A 56 1.30 -18.62 -1.98
N SER A 57 1.24 -17.61 -1.13
CA SER A 57 2.12 -16.45 -1.24
C SER A 57 3.60 -16.81 -1.03
N ILE A 58 3.89 -17.72 -0.10
CA ILE A 58 5.24 -18.25 0.13
C ILE A 58 5.76 -18.99 -1.11
N SER A 59 4.95 -19.85 -1.70
CA SER A 59 5.34 -20.61 -2.91
C SER A 59 5.66 -19.72 -4.10
N LYS A 60 5.09 -18.49 -4.15
CA LYS A 60 5.33 -17.49 -5.19
C LYS A 60 6.46 -16.51 -4.86
N GLY A 61 7.07 -16.62 -3.68
CA GLY A 61 8.27 -15.86 -3.33
C GLY A 61 8.08 -14.76 -2.29
N ALA A 62 7.01 -14.80 -1.48
CA ALA A 62 6.93 -13.98 -0.28
C ALA A 62 7.99 -14.42 0.74
N ILE A 63 8.73 -13.47 1.28
CA ILE A 63 9.77 -13.71 2.30
C ILE A 63 9.44 -13.05 3.65
N ALA A 64 8.41 -12.21 3.67
CA ALA A 64 7.85 -11.64 4.89
C ALA A 64 6.32 -11.65 4.82
N ILE A 65 5.67 -11.97 5.94
CA ILE A 65 4.22 -12.03 6.09
C ILE A 65 3.80 -11.07 7.18
N LEU A 66 2.85 -10.18 6.88
CA LEU A 66 2.12 -9.40 7.88
C LEU A 66 0.75 -10.01 8.11
N CYS A 67 0.39 -10.26 9.37
CA CYS A 67 -0.89 -10.83 9.75
C CYS A 67 -1.33 -10.34 11.13
N ASP A 68 -2.60 -10.53 11.45
CA ASP A 68 -3.21 -10.17 12.74
C ASP A 68 -3.04 -11.26 13.80
N SER A 69 -2.73 -12.47 13.39
CA SER A 69 -2.57 -13.63 14.28
C SER A 69 -1.46 -14.56 13.79
N ILE A 70 -0.88 -15.31 14.71
CA ILE A 70 0.20 -16.24 14.40
C ILE A 70 -0.37 -17.42 13.60
N PRO A 71 0.16 -17.72 12.40
CA PRO A 71 -0.25 -18.89 11.64
C PRO A 71 0.06 -20.19 12.39
N THR A 72 -0.79 -21.20 12.25
CA THR A 72 -0.60 -22.53 12.88
C THR A 72 0.69 -23.22 12.47
N LYS A 73 1.19 -22.93 11.27
CA LYS A 73 2.46 -23.44 10.74
C LYS A 73 3.38 -22.28 10.39
N ILE A 74 4.47 -22.12 11.14
CA ILE A 74 5.50 -21.12 10.89
C ILE A 74 6.65 -21.74 10.10
N ASN A 75 7.01 -21.11 8.99
CA ASN A 75 8.25 -21.43 8.27
C ASN A 75 9.39 -20.57 8.85
N LYS A 76 10.33 -21.19 9.57
CA LYS A 76 11.45 -20.51 10.23
C LYS A 76 12.40 -19.75 9.29
N LYS A 77 12.29 -19.96 7.98
CA LYS A 77 13.09 -19.23 6.97
C LYS A 77 12.48 -17.89 6.58
N LEU A 78 11.29 -17.57 7.05
CA LEU A 78 10.54 -16.36 6.73
C LEU A 78 10.40 -15.44 7.93
N VAL A 79 10.03 -14.20 7.65
CA VAL A 79 9.69 -13.23 8.68
C VAL A 79 8.18 -13.12 8.82
N TYR A 80 7.67 -13.22 10.05
CA TYR A 80 6.27 -12.95 10.37
C TYR A 80 6.22 -11.73 11.29
N VAL A 81 5.41 -10.77 10.91
CA VAL A 81 5.16 -9.54 11.68
C VAL A 81 3.70 -9.54 12.08
N ILE A 82 3.43 -9.59 13.38
CA ILE A 82 2.08 -9.62 13.94
C ILE A 82 1.70 -8.19 14.33
N VAL A 83 0.54 -7.75 13.88
CA VAL A 83 -0.01 -6.40 14.08
C VAL A 83 -1.51 -6.50 14.38
N ASP A 84 -2.07 -5.54 15.11
CA ASP A 84 -3.52 -5.54 15.38
C ASP A 84 -4.35 -5.25 14.13
N ASN A 85 -3.81 -4.43 13.22
CA ASN A 85 -4.52 -4.05 11.99
C ASN A 85 -3.56 -4.08 10.78
N VAL A 86 -3.76 -5.08 9.93
CA VAL A 86 -2.92 -5.29 8.73
C VAL A 86 -3.11 -4.19 7.69
N GLU A 87 -4.31 -3.59 7.59
CA GLU A 87 -4.59 -2.51 6.62
C GLU A 87 -3.88 -1.21 7.02
N ILE A 88 -3.87 -0.87 8.32
CA ILE A 88 -3.10 0.27 8.83
C ILE A 88 -1.61 0.04 8.59
N ALA A 89 -1.11 -1.15 8.91
CA ALA A 89 0.29 -1.52 8.69
C ALA A 89 0.66 -1.45 7.20
N LEU A 90 -0.21 -1.91 6.29
CA LEU A 90 -0.04 -1.78 4.85
C LEU A 90 0.13 -0.31 4.42
N GLY A 91 -0.71 0.59 4.95
CA GLY A 91 -0.63 2.02 4.66
C GLY A 91 0.72 2.62 5.04
N ILE A 92 1.20 2.33 6.27
CA ILE A 92 2.48 2.83 6.78
C ILE A 92 3.65 2.22 5.99
N ILE A 93 3.66 0.91 5.78
CA ILE A 93 4.72 0.21 5.05
C ILE A 93 4.77 0.67 3.58
N ALA A 94 3.63 0.86 2.93
CA ALA A 94 3.59 1.40 1.58
C ALA A 94 4.20 2.81 1.53
N SER A 95 3.85 3.68 2.48
CA SER A 95 4.45 5.01 2.58
C SER A 95 5.98 4.94 2.76
N ASN A 96 6.47 4.10 3.68
CA ASN A 96 7.90 3.90 3.92
C ASN A 96 8.62 3.31 2.69
N PHE A 97 7.98 2.37 1.99
CA PHE A 97 8.53 1.73 0.79
C PHE A 97 8.74 2.74 -0.34
N TYR A 98 7.82 3.69 -0.50
CA TYR A 98 7.90 4.76 -1.49
C TYR A 98 8.57 6.04 -0.96
N GLU A 99 9.20 6.00 0.25
CA GLU A 99 9.97 7.12 0.83
C GLU A 99 9.12 8.33 1.22
N ASN A 100 7.94 8.05 1.79
CA ASN A 100 6.99 9.05 2.29
C ASN A 100 6.69 10.14 1.25
N PRO A 101 6.19 9.79 0.06
CA PRO A 101 6.05 10.74 -1.04
C PRO A 101 5.13 11.91 -0.71
N SER A 102 4.10 11.69 0.10
CA SER A 102 3.15 12.73 0.52
C SER A 102 3.80 13.87 1.30
N SER A 103 4.90 13.61 2.02
CA SER A 103 5.61 14.66 2.78
C SER A 103 6.31 15.69 1.89
N LYS A 104 6.47 15.38 0.61
CA LYS A 104 7.12 16.26 -0.38
C LYS A 104 6.14 17.02 -1.26
N LEU A 105 4.84 16.86 -1.03
CA LEU A 105 3.76 17.41 -1.83
C LEU A 105 2.85 18.31 -0.99
N LYS A 106 2.26 19.32 -1.63
CA LYS A 106 1.11 20.04 -1.06
C LYS A 106 -0.16 19.24 -1.37
N LEU A 107 -0.77 18.66 -0.34
CA LEU A 107 -1.98 17.85 -0.49
C LEU A 107 -3.20 18.70 -0.18
N ILE A 108 -4.21 18.60 -1.04
CA ILE A 108 -5.53 19.22 -0.86
C ILE A 108 -6.55 18.09 -0.81
N GLY A 109 -7.20 17.93 0.35
CA GLY A 109 -8.28 16.96 0.55
C GLY A 109 -9.63 17.64 0.39
N ILE A 110 -10.54 17.00 -0.36
CA ILE A 110 -11.91 17.48 -0.57
C ILE A 110 -12.88 16.42 -0.02
N THR A 111 -13.66 16.80 0.96
CA THR A 111 -14.69 15.95 1.56
C THR A 111 -16.09 16.61 1.43
N GLY A 112 -17.14 15.83 1.61
CA GLY A 112 -18.53 16.29 1.54
C GLY A 112 -19.46 15.18 1.02
N THR A 113 -20.76 15.40 1.13
CA THR A 113 -21.77 14.47 0.59
C THR A 113 -21.80 14.50 -0.94
N ASN A 114 -21.82 15.71 -1.53
CA ASN A 114 -21.88 15.93 -2.96
C ASN A 114 -20.75 16.83 -3.46
N GLY A 115 -20.50 16.86 -4.75
CA GLY A 115 -19.57 17.78 -5.42
C GLY A 115 -18.08 17.47 -5.27
N LYS A 116 -17.66 16.46 -4.47
CA LYS A 116 -16.24 16.12 -4.25
C LYS A 116 -15.44 15.97 -5.55
N THR A 117 -15.91 15.12 -6.42
CA THR A 117 -15.22 14.82 -7.71
C THR A 117 -15.20 16.04 -8.63
N THR A 118 -16.30 16.79 -8.69
CA THR A 118 -16.41 18.01 -9.49
C THR A 118 -15.42 19.06 -9.00
N SER A 119 -15.43 19.37 -7.71
CA SER A 119 -14.54 20.36 -7.10
C SER A 119 -13.06 19.97 -7.27
N ALA A 120 -12.72 18.68 -7.06
CA ALA A 120 -11.36 18.20 -7.27
C ALA A 120 -10.92 18.32 -8.73
N THR A 121 -11.83 18.04 -9.68
CA THR A 121 -11.53 18.15 -11.12
C THR A 121 -11.37 19.61 -11.55
N LEU A 122 -12.24 20.50 -11.07
CA LEU A 122 -12.13 21.94 -11.36
C LEU A 122 -10.82 22.51 -10.81
N LEU A 123 -10.47 22.17 -9.58
CA LEU A 123 -9.22 22.62 -8.96
C LEU A 123 -7.99 22.10 -9.72
N TYR A 124 -8.01 20.82 -10.13
CA TYR A 124 -6.95 20.24 -10.96
C TYR A 124 -6.79 20.96 -12.30
N ASN A 125 -7.91 21.27 -12.98
CA ASN A 125 -7.87 22.02 -14.23
C ASN A 125 -7.32 23.44 -14.03
N LEU A 126 -7.79 24.13 -12.99
CA LEU A 126 -7.31 25.47 -12.63
C LEU A 126 -5.80 25.51 -12.40
N PHE A 127 -5.24 24.53 -11.65
CA PHE A 127 -3.79 24.46 -11.46
C PHE A 127 -3.04 24.22 -12.76
N ASN A 128 -3.57 23.37 -13.66
CA ASN A 128 -2.95 23.14 -14.96
C ASN A 128 -2.99 24.41 -15.85
N ASP A 129 -4.09 25.16 -15.83
CA ASP A 129 -4.22 26.43 -16.58
C ASP A 129 -3.19 27.46 -16.08
N PHE A 130 -2.92 27.49 -14.78
CA PHE A 130 -1.83 28.28 -14.20
C PHE A 130 -0.43 27.67 -14.36
N LYS A 131 -0.29 26.56 -15.13
CA LYS A 131 0.97 25.83 -15.34
C LYS A 131 1.59 25.30 -14.04
N ILE A 132 0.80 25.11 -13.01
CA ILE A 132 1.21 24.47 -11.76
C ILE A 132 1.08 22.96 -11.92
N SER A 133 2.22 22.25 -11.79
CA SER A 133 2.22 20.79 -11.88
C SER A 133 1.38 20.18 -10.76
N SER A 134 0.30 19.53 -11.09
CA SER A 134 -0.66 18.96 -10.15
C SER A 134 -1.06 17.54 -10.53
N GLY A 135 -1.48 16.75 -9.55
CA GLY A 135 -2.07 15.43 -9.72
C GLY A 135 -3.48 15.40 -9.15
N LEU A 136 -4.36 14.59 -9.74
CA LEU A 136 -5.72 14.36 -9.27
C LEU A 136 -5.89 12.89 -8.90
N ILE A 137 -6.40 12.62 -7.71
CA ILE A 137 -6.92 11.31 -7.30
C ILE A 137 -8.41 11.50 -6.99
N SER A 138 -9.27 10.85 -7.75
CA SER A 138 -10.73 10.92 -7.60
C SER A 138 -11.37 9.56 -7.78
N THR A 139 -12.67 9.45 -7.51
CA THR A 139 -13.47 8.24 -7.73
C THR A 139 -13.54 7.82 -9.20
N ILE A 140 -13.31 8.75 -10.13
CA ILE A 140 -13.43 8.51 -11.58
C ILE A 140 -12.07 8.20 -12.19
N SER A 141 -11.02 8.92 -11.78
CA SER A 141 -9.72 8.82 -12.39
C SER A 141 -8.58 9.31 -11.51
N ILE A 142 -7.40 8.79 -11.79
CA ILE A 142 -6.12 9.31 -11.35
C ILE A 142 -5.46 9.98 -12.55
N ARG A 143 -5.03 11.25 -12.42
CA ARG A 143 -4.42 12.03 -13.50
C ARG A 143 -3.16 12.72 -13.03
N TYR A 144 -2.12 12.65 -13.84
CA TYR A 144 -0.89 13.43 -13.66
C TYR A 144 -0.17 13.57 -15.00
N LYS A 145 0.07 14.77 -15.45
CA LYS A 145 0.66 15.04 -16.80
C LYS A 145 -0.11 14.27 -17.89
N LYS A 146 0.58 13.36 -18.60
CA LYS A 146 0.00 12.51 -19.66
C LYS A 146 -0.60 11.19 -19.12
N PHE A 147 -0.43 10.90 -17.82
CA PHE A 147 -0.97 9.69 -17.22
C PHE A 147 -2.44 9.87 -16.87
N PHE A 148 -3.26 8.95 -17.35
CA PHE A 148 -4.68 8.85 -17.05
C PHE A 148 -5.02 7.40 -16.73
N PHE A 149 -5.52 7.16 -15.53
CA PHE A 149 -6.02 5.85 -15.12
C PHE A 149 -7.47 5.99 -14.68
N LYS A 150 -8.36 5.26 -15.34
CA LYS A 150 -9.74 5.14 -14.88
C LYS A 150 -9.75 4.28 -13.61
N THR A 151 -10.39 4.77 -12.56
CA THR A 151 -10.52 4.03 -11.31
C THR A 151 -11.81 3.23 -11.33
N ASN A 152 -11.72 1.96 -10.88
CA ASN A 152 -12.90 1.10 -10.68
C ASN A 152 -13.30 1.04 -9.20
N TYR A 153 -12.58 1.74 -8.33
CA TYR A 153 -12.77 1.77 -6.88
C TYR A 153 -12.84 3.20 -6.39
N THR A 154 -13.61 3.43 -5.34
CA THR A 154 -13.77 4.75 -4.72
C THR A 154 -12.44 5.30 -4.19
N THR A 155 -11.59 4.42 -3.68
CA THR A 155 -10.25 4.78 -3.19
C THR A 155 -9.24 3.75 -3.72
N PRO A 156 -8.16 4.16 -4.40
CA PRO A 156 -7.08 3.25 -4.77
C PRO A 156 -6.42 2.67 -3.52
N ASP A 157 -5.84 1.46 -3.65
CA ASP A 157 -5.10 0.84 -2.55
C ASP A 157 -3.84 1.64 -2.18
N PRO A 158 -3.36 1.53 -0.91
CA PRO A 158 -2.22 2.31 -0.41
C PRO A 158 -0.94 2.13 -1.23
N ILE A 159 -0.70 0.95 -1.81
CA ILE A 159 0.47 0.68 -2.64
C ILE A 159 0.41 1.53 -3.91
N LYS A 160 -0.74 1.54 -4.59
CA LYS A 160 -0.94 2.33 -5.82
C LYS A 160 -0.89 3.82 -5.55
N ILE A 161 -1.54 4.29 -4.46
CA ILE A 161 -1.50 5.70 -4.08
C ILE A 161 -0.05 6.16 -3.89
N ASN A 162 0.72 5.47 -3.06
CA ASN A 162 2.09 5.88 -2.77
C ASN A 162 3.00 5.75 -3.99
N SER A 163 2.80 4.73 -4.84
CA SER A 163 3.51 4.61 -6.11
C SER A 163 3.22 5.79 -7.03
N PHE A 164 1.97 6.20 -7.13
CA PHE A 164 1.55 7.36 -7.92
C PHE A 164 2.10 8.67 -7.36
N LEU A 165 2.06 8.88 -6.05
CA LEU A 165 2.60 10.10 -5.42
C LEU A 165 4.12 10.22 -5.56
N LYS A 166 4.83 9.11 -5.78
CA LYS A 166 6.28 9.11 -5.99
C LYS A 166 6.68 9.41 -7.44
N SER A 167 5.79 9.19 -8.43
CA SER A 167 6.06 9.40 -9.86
C SER A 167 6.14 10.88 -10.24
#